data_b395bb0966ed9526eac4bf28ea7a1a50
#
_entry.id   b395bb0966ed9526eac4bf28ea7a1a50
#
_cell.length_a   1.000
_cell.length_b   1.000
_cell.length_c   1.000
_cell.angle_alpha   90.00
_cell.angle_beta   90.00
_cell.angle_gamma   90.00
#
_symmetry.space_group_name_H-M   'P 1'
#
loop_
_entity.id
_entity.type
_entity.pdbx_description
1 polymer ?
#
loop_
_entity_poly.entity_id
_entity_poly.type
_entity_poly.pdbx_seq_one_letter_code
_entity_poly.pdbx_strand_id
1 'polypeptide(L)'
;FDKVIKNLKPSKKDIELRQKNLNEFIKNGFPNKRIEDWKFSDLNQIISSNIKELKFFNNQTRPDEFDQSTLVNNLDHNKIIFVNGLISKVDFNYEEKSKIEIIDTQETENLNSKNSLVSLNNALKFNYVKLIIKENYSLNKPLIIYNITNNKLNSNTINQRIDFVLKKNSSLKLINLFDDSSNNNFININYQFKIEKDAILKNYKIDHKLNSNIKYFFNNIDLEHNSLAESFIFSTGSKFIKNEINCNLNDQYSSAFINGIINLKNDQHHEI
;
A
#
# COMPACT_ATOMS: atom_id res chain seq x y z
N PHE A 1 13.86 -14.99 4.71
CA PHE A 1 13.85 -14.09 5.87
C PHE A 1 15.27 -13.62 6.20
N ASP A 2 16.24 -14.50 6.38
CA ASP A 2 17.64 -14.17 6.75
C ASP A 2 18.28 -13.17 5.77
N LYS A 3 18.00 -13.29 4.47
CA LYS A 3 18.46 -12.32 3.47
C LYS A 3 17.88 -10.93 3.70
N VAL A 4 16.63 -10.81 4.11
CA VAL A 4 15.99 -9.52 4.46
C VAL A 4 16.69 -8.91 5.66
N ILE A 5 16.86 -9.69 6.74
CA ILE A 5 17.51 -9.22 7.97
C ILE A 5 18.96 -8.80 7.70
N LYS A 6 19.70 -9.58 6.91
CA LYS A 6 21.10 -9.25 6.55
C LYS A 6 21.21 -7.92 5.79
N ASN A 7 20.25 -7.61 4.91
CA ASN A 7 20.27 -6.37 4.12
C ASN A 7 19.78 -5.15 4.90
N LEU A 8 18.73 -5.30 5.69
CA LEU A 8 18.15 -4.18 6.45
C LEU A 8 18.94 -3.84 7.71
N LYS A 9 19.62 -4.82 8.32
CA LYS A 9 20.32 -4.66 9.62
C LYS A 9 19.45 -4.01 10.71
N PRO A 10 18.21 -4.52 10.91
CA PRO A 10 17.26 -3.91 11.84
C PRO A 10 17.69 -4.08 13.30
N SER A 11 17.04 -3.35 14.21
CA SER A 11 17.22 -3.52 15.65
C SER A 11 16.78 -4.92 16.11
N LYS A 12 17.29 -5.38 17.26
CA LYS A 12 16.89 -6.68 17.83
C LYS A 12 15.38 -6.78 18.02
N LYS A 13 14.76 -5.71 18.51
CA LYS A 13 13.30 -5.63 18.67
C LYS A 13 12.56 -5.78 17.34
N ASP A 14 13.04 -5.15 16.28
CA ASP A 14 12.42 -5.26 14.96
C ASP A 14 12.59 -6.68 14.38
N ILE A 15 13.74 -7.33 14.61
CA ILE A 15 13.93 -8.74 14.22
C ILE A 15 12.89 -9.65 14.89
N GLU A 16 12.67 -9.49 16.19
CA GLU A 16 11.68 -10.27 16.95
C GLU A 16 10.26 -10.05 16.41
N LEU A 17 9.89 -8.79 16.12
CA LEU A 17 8.58 -8.46 15.54
C LEU A 17 8.41 -9.04 14.13
N ARG A 18 9.42 -8.95 13.28
CA ARG A 18 9.40 -9.52 11.93
C ARG A 18 9.31 -11.05 11.97
N GLN A 19 10.06 -11.69 12.89
CA GLN A 19 9.99 -13.15 13.07
C GLN A 19 8.63 -13.61 13.56
N LYS A 20 8.01 -12.88 14.50
CA LYS A 20 6.63 -13.15 14.93
C LYS A 20 5.66 -13.07 13.76
N ASN A 21 5.72 -12.02 12.95
CA ASN A 21 4.87 -11.85 11.78
C ASN A 21 5.13 -12.94 10.71
N LEU A 22 6.38 -13.35 10.51
CA LEU A 22 6.70 -14.45 9.60
C LEU A 22 6.07 -15.78 10.08
N ASN A 23 6.17 -16.07 11.37
CA ASN A 23 5.59 -17.27 11.96
C ASN A 23 4.06 -17.30 11.81
N GLU A 24 3.39 -16.15 11.99
CA GLU A 24 1.95 -16.04 11.75
C GLU A 24 1.59 -16.28 10.28
N PHE A 25 2.38 -15.75 9.34
CA PHE A 25 2.17 -16.04 7.92
C PHE A 25 2.42 -17.53 7.58
N ILE A 26 3.50 -18.14 8.10
CA ILE A 26 3.80 -19.57 7.87
C ILE A 26 2.67 -20.44 8.40
N LYS A 27 2.12 -20.11 9.57
CA LYS A 27 1.01 -20.85 10.18
C LYS A 27 -0.27 -20.79 9.37
N ASN A 28 -0.62 -19.60 8.85
CA ASN A 28 -1.89 -19.36 8.17
C ASN A 28 -1.82 -19.50 6.64
N GLY A 29 -0.63 -19.30 6.05
CA GLY A 29 -0.38 -19.37 4.61
C GLY A 29 -1.06 -18.26 3.81
N PHE A 30 -1.11 -18.43 2.50
CA PHE A 30 -1.93 -17.62 1.61
C PHE A 30 -3.42 -17.90 1.85
N PRO A 31 -4.27 -16.87 1.86
CA PRO A 31 -5.70 -17.06 2.07
C PRO A 31 -6.36 -17.82 0.91
N ASN A 32 -7.41 -18.56 1.25
CA ASN A 32 -8.14 -19.41 0.32
C ASN A 32 -9.65 -19.29 0.57
N LYS A 33 -10.46 -19.97 -0.26
CA LYS A 33 -11.94 -19.92 -0.24
C LYS A 33 -12.61 -20.38 1.06
N ARG A 34 -11.87 -20.93 2.03
CA ARG A 34 -12.41 -21.29 3.36
C ARG A 34 -12.52 -20.08 4.29
N ILE A 35 -11.85 -18.96 3.94
CA ILE A 35 -11.92 -17.71 4.67
C ILE A 35 -13.03 -16.88 4.05
N GLU A 36 -13.98 -16.36 4.85
CA GLU A 36 -15.16 -15.65 4.36
C GLU A 36 -14.81 -14.50 3.41
N ASP A 37 -13.82 -13.68 3.78
CA ASP A 37 -13.36 -12.56 2.96
C ASP A 37 -12.69 -12.99 1.64
N TRP A 38 -12.43 -14.30 1.47
CA TRP A 38 -11.77 -14.90 0.30
C TRP A 38 -12.62 -15.94 -0.41
N LYS A 39 -13.93 -16.01 -0.14
CA LYS A 39 -14.84 -17.04 -0.68
C LYS A 39 -14.88 -17.12 -2.22
N PHE A 40 -14.53 -16.05 -2.91
CA PHE A 40 -14.50 -16.00 -4.37
C PHE A 40 -13.14 -16.31 -4.97
N SER A 41 -12.06 -16.31 -4.19
CA SER A 41 -10.69 -16.47 -4.69
C SER A 41 -9.82 -17.32 -3.76
N ASP A 42 -8.89 -18.05 -4.36
CA ASP A 42 -7.82 -18.79 -3.68
C ASP A 42 -6.49 -18.22 -4.12
N LEU A 43 -5.86 -17.43 -3.24
CA LEU A 43 -4.64 -16.72 -3.60
C LEU A 43 -3.48 -17.66 -3.89
N ASN A 44 -3.39 -18.80 -3.18
CA ASN A 44 -2.34 -19.78 -3.44
C ASN A 44 -2.47 -20.37 -4.84
N GLN A 45 -3.70 -20.73 -5.24
CA GLN A 45 -3.98 -21.22 -6.60
C GLN A 45 -3.71 -20.14 -7.66
N ILE A 46 -4.12 -18.89 -7.40
CA ILE A 46 -3.88 -17.77 -8.32
C ILE A 46 -2.39 -17.52 -8.53
N ILE A 47 -1.60 -17.51 -7.45
CA ILE A 47 -0.14 -17.34 -7.54
C ILE A 47 0.50 -18.51 -8.30
N SER A 48 0.19 -19.75 -7.93
CA SER A 48 0.81 -20.94 -8.56
C SER A 48 0.49 -21.05 -10.04
N SER A 49 -0.72 -20.67 -10.45
CA SER A 49 -1.13 -20.72 -11.86
C SER A 49 -0.51 -19.60 -12.71
N ASN A 50 -0.19 -18.43 -12.13
CA ASN A 50 0.26 -17.27 -12.89
C ASN A 50 1.77 -16.98 -12.70
N ILE A 51 2.35 -17.29 -11.54
CA ILE A 51 3.75 -16.91 -11.20
C ILE A 51 4.66 -18.13 -11.07
N LYS A 52 4.21 -19.36 -11.21
CA LYS A 52 4.98 -20.60 -11.06
C LYS A 52 5.79 -20.66 -9.75
N GLU A 53 6.90 -19.92 -9.64
CA GLU A 53 7.76 -19.84 -8.46
C GLU A 53 7.88 -18.40 -8.01
N LEU A 54 7.32 -18.09 -6.82
CA LEU A 54 7.33 -16.75 -6.24
C LEU A 54 8.58 -16.53 -5.38
N LYS A 55 9.35 -15.51 -5.70
CA LYS A 55 10.52 -15.08 -4.94
C LYS A 55 10.10 -14.07 -3.87
N PHE A 56 10.25 -14.45 -2.61
CA PHE A 56 9.91 -13.59 -1.47
C PHE A 56 10.94 -12.51 -1.15
N PHE A 57 12.07 -12.54 -1.80
CA PHE A 57 13.16 -11.62 -1.57
C PHE A 57 13.77 -11.13 -2.88
N ASN A 58 13.93 -9.82 -2.98
CA ASN A 58 14.69 -9.14 -4.02
C ASN A 58 15.97 -8.57 -3.41
N ASN A 59 17.12 -8.81 -4.03
CA ASN A 59 18.41 -8.27 -3.57
C ASN A 59 18.55 -6.74 -3.80
N GLN A 60 17.56 -6.10 -4.39
CA GLN A 60 17.58 -4.68 -4.66
C GLN A 60 17.49 -3.89 -3.34
N THR A 61 18.50 -3.07 -3.08
CA THR A 61 18.57 -2.20 -1.89
C THR A 61 18.39 -0.72 -2.22
N ARG A 62 18.35 -0.38 -3.50
CA ARG A 62 18.14 0.99 -4.01
C ARG A 62 17.09 0.96 -5.11
N PRO A 63 16.29 2.02 -5.25
CA PRO A 63 15.35 2.13 -6.34
C PRO A 63 16.08 2.17 -7.68
N ASP A 64 15.49 1.54 -8.69
CA ASP A 64 15.94 1.68 -10.08
C ASP A 64 15.57 3.05 -10.66
N GLU A 65 16.17 3.38 -11.78
CA GLU A 65 15.70 4.45 -12.64
C GLU A 65 14.32 4.09 -13.23
N PHE A 66 13.51 5.08 -13.50
CA PHE A 66 12.19 4.94 -14.09
C PHE A 66 11.97 6.00 -15.17
N ASP A 67 11.04 5.75 -16.07
CA ASP A 67 10.69 6.69 -17.14
C ASP A 67 9.92 7.88 -16.55
N GLN A 68 10.47 9.07 -16.65
CA GLN A 68 9.86 10.31 -16.16
C GLN A 68 8.56 10.66 -16.91
N SER A 69 8.33 10.11 -18.11
CA SER A 69 7.08 10.31 -18.85
C SER A 69 5.86 9.68 -18.19
N THR A 70 6.08 8.76 -17.23
CA THR A 70 5.00 8.15 -16.44
C THR A 70 4.37 9.13 -15.44
N LEU A 71 5.05 10.23 -15.14
CA LEU A 71 4.57 11.23 -14.21
C LEU A 71 3.52 12.15 -14.83
N VAL A 72 2.53 12.52 -14.03
CA VAL A 72 1.52 13.51 -14.42
C VAL A 72 2.16 14.89 -14.55
N ASN A 73 2.09 15.51 -15.73
CA ASN A 73 2.77 16.77 -16.01
C ASN A 73 1.86 18.01 -16.06
N ASN A 74 0.55 17.81 -16.18
CA ASN A 74 -0.44 18.87 -16.33
C ASN A 74 -1.21 19.20 -15.02
N LEU A 75 -0.72 18.73 -13.92
CA LEU A 75 -1.27 18.98 -12.58
C LEU A 75 -0.15 19.26 -11.59
N ASP A 76 -0.22 20.39 -10.91
CA ASP A 76 0.65 20.67 -9.76
C ASP A 76 0.31 19.74 -8.59
N HIS A 77 1.26 18.97 -8.10
CA HIS A 77 1.04 18.00 -7.03
C HIS A 77 2.29 17.72 -6.21
N ASN A 78 2.08 17.32 -4.98
CA ASN A 78 3.10 16.70 -4.15
C ASN A 78 3.31 15.25 -4.60
N LYS A 79 4.48 14.69 -4.40
CA LYS A 79 4.76 13.32 -4.86
C LYS A 79 5.61 12.50 -3.91
N ILE A 80 5.27 11.23 -3.82
CA ILE A 80 6.11 10.16 -3.31
C ILE A 80 6.21 9.11 -4.42
N ILE A 81 7.42 8.76 -4.82
CA ILE A 81 7.66 7.82 -5.92
C ILE A 81 8.32 6.56 -5.36
N PHE A 82 7.66 5.44 -5.55
CA PHE A 82 8.21 4.11 -5.28
C PHE A 82 8.55 3.44 -6.60
N VAL A 83 9.74 2.87 -6.67
CA VAL A 83 10.18 2.03 -7.80
C VAL A 83 10.51 0.65 -7.27
N ASN A 84 9.81 -0.37 -7.76
CA ASN A 84 9.95 -1.75 -7.29
C ASN A 84 9.75 -1.90 -5.76
N GLY A 85 8.88 -1.06 -5.17
CA GLY A 85 8.58 -1.04 -3.75
C GLY A 85 9.57 -0.24 -2.88
N LEU A 86 10.61 0.37 -3.46
CA LEU A 86 11.58 1.20 -2.76
C LEU A 86 11.34 2.69 -3.04
N ILE A 87 11.52 3.55 -2.03
CA ILE A 87 11.37 4.99 -2.19
C ILE A 87 12.47 5.53 -3.09
N SER A 88 12.07 6.18 -4.18
CA SER A 88 12.95 6.86 -5.11
C SER A 88 12.97 8.38 -4.90
N LYS A 89 11.82 8.98 -4.64
CA LYS A 89 11.70 10.43 -4.46
C LYS A 89 10.55 10.80 -3.53
N VAL A 90 10.78 11.86 -2.76
CA VAL A 90 9.76 12.55 -1.94
C VAL A 90 9.85 14.03 -2.26
N ASP A 91 8.72 14.67 -2.59
CA ASP A 91 8.68 16.06 -3.01
C ASP A 91 7.37 16.72 -2.54
N PHE A 92 7.50 17.70 -1.66
CA PHE A 92 6.43 18.51 -1.08
C PHE A 92 6.72 20.01 -1.25
N ASN A 93 7.21 20.41 -2.42
CA ASN A 93 7.64 21.80 -2.67
C ASN A 93 6.50 22.81 -2.63
N TYR A 94 5.25 22.37 -2.70
CA TYR A 94 4.07 23.23 -2.63
C TYR A 94 3.58 23.48 -1.19
N GLU A 95 4.23 22.88 -0.18
CA GLU A 95 3.73 22.82 1.18
C GLU A 95 4.67 23.49 2.17
N GLU A 96 4.12 23.90 3.30
CA GLU A 96 4.90 24.35 4.43
C GLU A 96 5.60 23.15 5.10
N LYS A 97 6.94 23.12 5.06
CA LYS A 97 7.74 21.99 5.60
C LYS A 97 7.47 21.67 7.07
N SER A 98 7.12 22.68 7.88
CA SER A 98 6.80 22.53 9.31
C SER A 98 5.47 21.81 9.55
N LYS A 99 4.60 21.74 8.55
CA LYS A 99 3.24 21.19 8.62
C LYS A 99 3.16 19.72 8.19
N ILE A 100 4.23 19.20 7.60
CA ILE A 100 4.30 17.82 7.11
C ILE A 100 5.52 17.17 7.73
N GLU A 101 5.32 15.96 8.25
CA GLU A 101 6.41 15.12 8.75
C GLU A 101 6.37 13.79 8.00
N ILE A 102 7.52 13.42 7.44
CA ILE A 102 7.70 12.17 6.72
C ILE A 102 8.78 11.37 7.44
N ILE A 103 8.39 10.21 7.91
CA ILE A 103 9.27 9.25 8.56
C ILE A 103 9.45 8.09 7.59
N ASP A 104 10.66 7.93 7.08
CA ASP A 104 11.08 6.75 6.34
C ASP A 104 11.96 5.91 7.25
N THR A 105 11.47 4.76 7.64
CA THR A 105 12.16 3.87 8.57
C THR A 105 12.03 2.43 8.12
N GLN A 106 12.98 1.61 8.54
CA GLN A 106 12.93 0.16 8.35
C GLN A 106 12.28 -0.55 9.53
N GLU A 107 12.13 0.13 10.65
CA GLU A 107 11.57 -0.43 11.87
C GLU A 107 10.07 -0.74 11.72
N THR A 108 9.65 -1.85 12.30
CA THR A 108 8.27 -2.33 12.22
C THR A 108 7.49 -1.85 13.45
N GLU A 109 6.43 -1.09 13.24
CA GLU A 109 5.43 -0.92 14.29
C GLU A 109 4.58 -2.20 14.41
N ASN A 110 4.29 -2.60 15.63
CA ASN A 110 3.51 -3.81 15.89
C ASN A 110 2.05 -3.56 15.50
N LEU A 111 1.60 -4.22 14.45
CA LEU A 111 0.18 -4.36 14.13
C LEU A 111 -0.26 -5.75 14.56
N ASN A 112 -1.12 -5.83 15.55
CA ASN A 112 -1.82 -7.07 15.86
C ASN A 112 -2.88 -7.31 14.78
N SER A 113 -2.51 -7.96 13.70
CA SER A 113 -3.42 -8.33 12.63
C SER A 113 -3.55 -9.85 12.54
N LYS A 114 -4.78 -10.34 12.42
CA LYS A 114 -5.06 -11.75 12.10
C LYS A 114 -4.93 -12.04 10.61
N ASN A 115 -4.73 -11.02 9.78
CA ASN A 115 -4.60 -11.13 8.32
C ASN A 115 -3.18 -11.61 7.96
N SER A 116 -3.08 -12.78 7.34
CA SER A 116 -1.80 -13.41 6.99
C SER A 116 -0.97 -12.58 6.00
N LEU A 117 -1.62 -11.84 5.09
CA LEU A 117 -0.91 -11.00 4.12
C LEU A 117 -0.36 -9.72 4.74
N VAL A 118 -1.04 -9.17 5.76
CA VAL A 118 -0.49 -8.09 6.59
C VAL A 118 0.71 -8.58 7.37
N SER A 119 0.66 -9.81 7.89
CA SER A 119 1.80 -10.44 8.57
C SER A 119 2.97 -10.67 7.61
N LEU A 120 2.72 -11.18 6.40
CA LEU A 120 3.75 -11.30 5.35
C LEU A 120 4.40 -9.95 5.04
N ASN A 121 3.57 -8.91 4.87
CA ASN A 121 4.05 -7.54 4.61
C ASN A 121 4.97 -7.06 5.74
N ASN A 122 4.54 -7.17 7.00
CA ASN A 122 5.32 -6.73 8.16
C ASN A 122 6.63 -7.51 8.32
N ALA A 123 6.65 -8.79 7.97
CA ALA A 123 7.86 -9.61 8.05
C ALA A 123 8.91 -9.21 6.99
N LEU A 124 8.48 -8.87 5.77
CA LEU A 124 9.37 -8.80 4.61
C LEU A 124 9.50 -7.41 3.97
N LYS A 125 8.73 -6.39 4.41
CA LYS A 125 8.86 -5.04 3.86
C LYS A 125 10.25 -4.46 4.05
N PHE A 126 10.72 -3.71 3.05
CA PHE A 126 12.00 -3.00 3.10
C PHE A 126 11.84 -1.60 3.70
N ASN A 127 10.80 -0.90 3.30
CA ASN A 127 10.50 0.44 3.77
C ASN A 127 9.17 0.47 4.52
N TYR A 128 9.11 1.34 5.48
CA TYR A 128 7.90 1.78 6.16
C TYR A 128 7.88 3.30 6.12
N VAL A 129 6.86 3.86 5.50
CA VAL A 129 6.68 5.30 5.39
C VAL A 129 5.51 5.71 6.26
N LYS A 130 5.73 6.73 7.08
CA LYS A 130 4.67 7.38 7.84
C LYS A 130 4.62 8.85 7.45
N LEU A 131 3.48 9.27 6.93
CA LEU A 131 3.19 10.65 6.60
C LEU A 131 2.25 11.24 7.66
N ILE A 132 2.68 12.32 8.30
CA ILE A 132 1.88 13.02 9.30
C ILE A 132 1.58 14.42 8.79
N ILE A 133 0.30 14.75 8.65
CA ILE A 133 -0.17 16.11 8.39
C ILE A 133 -0.56 16.73 9.71
N LYS A 134 0.07 17.85 10.05
CA LYS A 134 -0.10 18.52 11.35
C LYS A 134 -1.49 19.15 11.47
N GLU A 135 -1.85 19.49 12.70
CA GLU A 135 -3.16 20.10 13.02
C GLU A 135 -3.41 21.40 12.23
N ASN A 136 -4.68 21.60 11.87
CA ASN A 136 -5.17 22.78 11.18
C ASN A 136 -4.46 23.05 9.84
N TYR A 137 -4.03 21.98 9.14
CA TYR A 137 -3.36 22.10 7.86
C TYR A 137 -4.03 21.26 6.78
N SER A 138 -4.39 21.90 5.71
CA SER A 138 -4.87 21.24 4.49
C SER A 138 -3.79 21.35 3.43
N LEU A 139 -3.40 20.22 2.82
CA LEU A 139 -2.43 20.28 1.74
C LEU A 139 -2.91 21.20 0.61
N ASN A 140 -2.03 22.10 0.16
CA ASN A 140 -2.32 23.04 -0.92
C ASN A 140 -2.54 22.34 -2.27
N LYS A 141 -1.81 21.24 -2.47
CA LYS A 141 -1.88 20.40 -3.69
C LYS A 141 -2.16 18.95 -3.32
N PRO A 142 -2.79 18.17 -4.21
CA PRO A 142 -2.95 16.74 -3.97
C PRO A 142 -1.59 16.04 -3.84
N LEU A 143 -1.54 14.97 -3.08
CA LEU A 143 -0.41 14.06 -3.05
C LEU A 143 -0.64 12.94 -4.04
N ILE A 144 0.27 12.72 -4.97
CA ILE A 144 0.29 11.54 -5.82
C ILE A 144 1.37 10.58 -5.33
N ILE A 145 0.96 9.37 -5.00
CA ILE A 145 1.88 8.25 -4.77
C ILE A 145 1.99 7.48 -6.06
N TYR A 146 3.17 7.48 -6.65
CA TYR A 146 3.50 6.69 -7.82
C TYR A 146 4.06 5.34 -7.38
N ASN A 147 3.39 4.27 -7.75
CA ASN A 147 3.86 2.91 -7.56
C ASN A 147 4.27 2.37 -8.93
N ILE A 148 5.57 2.38 -9.19
CA ILE A 148 6.15 2.02 -10.48
C ILE A 148 6.86 0.68 -10.34
N THR A 149 6.55 -0.28 -11.21
CA THR A 149 7.33 -1.50 -11.34
C THR A 149 7.94 -1.58 -12.74
N ASN A 150 9.22 -1.86 -12.81
CA ASN A 150 9.92 -1.98 -14.08
C ASN A 150 10.14 -3.45 -14.49
N ASN A 151 10.58 -3.67 -15.72
CA ASN A 151 10.75 -4.99 -16.32
C ASN A 151 11.91 -5.83 -15.75
N LYS A 152 12.70 -5.28 -14.82
CA LYS A 152 13.73 -6.04 -14.10
C LYS A 152 13.13 -6.99 -13.05
N LEU A 153 11.88 -6.71 -12.59
CA LEU A 153 11.16 -7.59 -11.69
C LEU A 153 10.35 -8.64 -12.44
N ASN A 154 10.54 -9.89 -12.02
CA ASN A 154 9.74 -11.02 -12.48
C ASN A 154 9.66 -12.08 -11.38
N SER A 155 8.47 -12.55 -11.10
CA SER A 155 8.18 -13.54 -10.05
C SER A 155 8.60 -13.10 -8.64
N ASN A 156 8.54 -11.81 -8.36
CA ASN A 156 8.93 -11.25 -7.06
C ASN A 156 7.71 -10.84 -6.23
N THR A 157 7.91 -10.84 -4.92
CA THR A 157 6.99 -10.24 -3.97
C THR A 157 7.46 -8.82 -3.64
N ILE A 158 6.55 -7.84 -3.76
CA ILE A 158 6.74 -6.48 -3.27
C ILE A 158 5.86 -6.30 -2.04
N ASN A 159 6.49 -6.03 -0.89
CA ASN A 159 5.77 -5.71 0.34
C ASN A 159 6.02 -4.24 0.71
N GLN A 160 4.96 -3.44 0.74
CA GLN A 160 5.03 -2.01 1.01
C GLN A 160 4.02 -1.62 2.08
N ARG A 161 4.43 -0.78 3.02
CA ARG A 161 3.55 -0.22 4.03
C ARG A 161 3.68 1.29 4.08
N ILE A 162 2.52 1.97 4.11
CA ILE A 162 2.44 3.42 4.29
C ILE A 162 1.36 3.73 5.31
N ASP A 163 1.72 4.48 6.34
CA ASP A 163 0.80 4.96 7.35
C ASP A 163 0.57 6.47 7.15
N PHE A 164 -0.68 6.87 7.19
CA PHE A 164 -1.12 8.26 7.11
C PHE A 164 -1.74 8.67 8.45
N VAL A 165 -1.26 9.76 9.01
CA VAL A 165 -1.83 10.36 10.20
C VAL A 165 -2.29 11.78 9.86
N LEU A 166 -3.59 11.94 9.79
CA LEU A 166 -4.22 13.23 9.61
C LEU A 166 -4.58 13.75 11.00
N LYS A 167 -3.84 14.77 11.45
CA LYS A 167 -4.08 15.39 12.75
C LYS A 167 -5.36 16.21 12.72
N LYS A 168 -5.85 16.61 13.89
CA LYS A 168 -7.10 17.36 14.05
C LYS A 168 -7.23 18.50 13.02
N ASN A 169 -8.41 18.57 12.40
CA ASN A 169 -8.76 19.62 11.43
C ASN A 169 -7.75 19.75 10.27
N SER A 170 -7.22 18.62 9.80
CA SER A 170 -6.34 18.57 8.63
C SER A 170 -7.02 17.92 7.43
N SER A 171 -6.49 18.13 6.23
CA SER A 171 -7.06 17.46 5.05
C SER A 171 -5.99 16.98 4.06
N LEU A 172 -6.29 15.83 3.43
CA LEU A 172 -5.46 15.21 2.40
C LEU A 172 -6.30 14.78 1.21
N LYS A 173 -5.89 15.21 0.01
CA LYS A 173 -6.31 14.59 -1.26
C LYS A 173 -5.17 13.69 -1.73
N LEU A 174 -5.39 12.38 -1.69
CA LEU A 174 -4.43 11.35 -2.02
C LEU A 174 -4.82 10.67 -3.33
N ILE A 175 -3.87 10.50 -4.24
CA ILE A 175 -4.02 9.72 -5.46
C ILE A 175 -2.94 8.64 -5.46
N ASN A 176 -3.35 7.39 -5.45
CA ASN A 176 -2.46 6.24 -5.62
C ASN A 176 -2.50 5.80 -7.08
N LEU A 177 -1.42 6.04 -7.80
CA LEU A 177 -1.28 5.72 -9.22
C LEU A 177 -0.33 4.53 -9.39
N PHE A 178 -0.79 3.52 -10.13
CA PHE A 178 -0.01 2.32 -10.43
C PHE A 178 0.40 2.32 -11.90
N ASP A 179 1.71 2.31 -12.13
CA ASP A 179 2.33 2.17 -13.47
C ASP A 179 3.27 0.96 -13.49
N ASP A 180 2.71 -0.18 -13.89
CA ASP A 180 3.42 -1.44 -13.92
C ASP A 180 3.89 -1.77 -15.32
N SER A 181 5.21 -1.76 -15.55
CA SER A 181 5.86 -2.30 -16.74
C SER A 181 6.36 -3.74 -16.53
N SER A 182 6.35 -4.23 -15.28
CA SER A 182 6.66 -5.63 -14.94
C SER A 182 5.42 -6.52 -14.99
N ASN A 183 5.64 -7.82 -15.05
CA ASN A 183 4.60 -8.84 -15.06
C ASN A 183 4.91 -9.96 -14.06
N ASN A 184 3.90 -10.75 -13.73
CA ASN A 184 4.00 -11.96 -12.91
C ASN A 184 4.60 -11.70 -11.52
N ASN A 185 4.30 -10.56 -10.89
CA ASN A 185 4.72 -10.27 -9.53
C ASN A 185 3.52 -10.32 -8.58
N PHE A 186 3.81 -10.57 -7.30
CA PHE A 186 2.85 -10.40 -6.21
C PHE A 186 3.13 -9.10 -5.48
N ILE A 187 2.19 -8.16 -5.54
CA ILE A 187 2.30 -6.83 -4.95
C ILE A 187 1.34 -6.76 -3.77
N ASN A 188 1.90 -6.65 -2.57
CA ASN A 188 1.19 -6.63 -1.30
C ASN A 188 1.40 -5.29 -0.61
N ILE A 189 0.39 -4.43 -0.64
CA ILE A 189 0.46 -3.07 -0.11
C ILE A 189 -0.51 -2.92 1.08
N ASN A 190 0.03 -2.38 2.16
CA ASN A 190 -0.70 -2.11 3.39
C ASN A 190 -0.75 -0.60 3.65
N TYR A 191 -1.94 -0.04 3.68
CA TYR A 191 -2.21 1.33 4.05
C TYR A 191 -2.92 1.39 5.40
N GLN A 192 -2.41 2.22 6.30
CA GLN A 192 -3.04 2.54 7.57
C GLN A 192 -3.38 4.03 7.59
N PHE A 193 -4.63 4.35 7.82
CA PHE A 193 -5.09 5.72 7.92
C PHE A 193 -5.62 5.97 9.32
N LYS A 194 -4.99 6.88 10.05
CA LYS A 194 -5.52 7.44 11.28
C LYS A 194 -6.01 8.85 11.01
N ILE A 195 -7.33 9.04 11.09
CA ILE A 195 -8.00 10.29 10.75
C ILE A 195 -8.58 10.87 12.03
N GLU A 196 -7.86 11.84 12.61
CA GLU A 196 -8.22 12.44 13.87
C GLU A 196 -9.43 13.38 13.72
N LYS A 197 -9.92 13.91 14.84
CA LYS A 197 -11.11 14.77 14.93
C LYS A 197 -11.13 15.85 13.84
N ASP A 198 -12.28 16.02 13.18
CA ASP A 198 -12.54 17.02 12.13
C ASP A 198 -11.61 16.91 10.90
N ALA A 199 -10.84 15.84 10.75
CA ALA A 199 -9.94 15.67 9.61
C ALA A 199 -10.64 15.00 8.42
N ILE A 200 -10.16 15.28 7.20
CA ILE A 200 -10.76 14.82 5.95
C ILE A 200 -9.72 14.12 5.08
N LEU A 201 -10.02 12.88 4.70
CA LEU A 201 -9.28 12.13 3.69
C LEU A 201 -10.14 11.97 2.42
N LYS A 202 -9.56 12.34 1.25
CA LYS A 202 -10.09 11.95 -0.05
C LYS A 202 -9.03 11.09 -0.74
N ASN A 203 -9.32 9.80 -0.92
CA ASN A 203 -8.39 8.81 -1.42
C ASN A 203 -8.85 8.22 -2.76
N TYR A 204 -8.06 8.41 -3.80
CA TYR A 204 -8.31 7.89 -5.15
C TYR A 204 -7.25 6.85 -5.47
N LYS A 205 -7.65 5.64 -5.85
CA LYS A 205 -6.75 4.60 -6.32
C LYS A 205 -7.01 4.29 -7.78
N ILE A 206 -5.97 4.38 -8.59
CA ILE A 206 -6.04 4.20 -10.04
C ILE A 206 -5.06 3.10 -10.47
N ASP A 207 -5.61 1.98 -10.91
CA ASP A 207 -4.87 0.88 -11.52
C ASP A 207 -5.43 0.63 -12.92
N HIS A 208 -4.75 1.14 -13.94
CA HIS A 208 -5.29 1.17 -15.29
C HIS A 208 -4.43 0.44 -16.34
N LYS A 209 -3.14 0.20 -16.06
CA LYS A 209 -2.21 -0.39 -17.00
C LYS A 209 -2.33 -1.91 -17.01
N LEU A 210 -2.68 -2.47 -18.15
CA LEU A 210 -2.82 -3.92 -18.32
C LEU A 210 -1.50 -4.65 -18.07
N ASN A 211 -1.53 -5.60 -17.15
CA ASN A 211 -0.39 -6.43 -16.78
C ASN A 211 -0.85 -7.76 -16.17
N SER A 212 0.07 -8.69 -15.95
CA SER A 212 -0.21 -10.00 -15.31
C SER A 212 0.17 -10.06 -13.83
N ASN A 213 0.31 -8.91 -13.16
CA ASN A 213 0.58 -8.89 -11.72
C ASN A 213 -0.66 -9.30 -10.91
N ILE A 214 -0.39 -9.81 -9.72
CA ILE A 214 -1.36 -10.15 -8.69
C ILE A 214 -1.20 -9.12 -7.58
N LYS A 215 -2.26 -8.38 -7.25
CA LYS A 215 -2.21 -7.31 -6.26
C LYS A 215 -3.18 -7.54 -5.12
N TYR A 216 -2.66 -7.33 -3.92
CA TYR A 216 -3.45 -7.27 -2.72
C TYR A 216 -3.24 -5.92 -2.02
N PHE A 217 -4.35 -5.28 -1.70
CA PHE A 217 -4.37 -4.01 -0.97
C PHE A 217 -5.15 -4.20 0.32
N PHE A 218 -4.49 -3.93 1.43
CA PHE A 218 -5.14 -3.83 2.72
C PHE A 218 -5.19 -2.36 3.13
N ASN A 219 -6.40 -1.85 3.38
CA ASN A 219 -6.61 -0.49 3.83
C ASN A 219 -7.35 -0.55 5.17
N ASN A 220 -6.72 -0.08 6.23
CA ASN A 220 -7.36 0.12 7.51
C ASN A 220 -7.54 1.61 7.76
N ILE A 221 -8.78 2.04 8.02
CA ILE A 221 -9.17 3.44 8.16
C ILE A 221 -9.81 3.61 9.53
N ASP A 222 -9.11 4.28 10.44
CA ASP A 222 -9.60 4.61 11.77
C ASP A 222 -10.07 6.07 11.79
N LEU A 223 -11.36 6.27 12.06
CA LEU A 223 -12.05 7.55 12.03
C LEU A 223 -12.44 7.99 13.43
N GLU A 224 -11.92 9.13 13.87
CA GLU A 224 -12.29 9.79 15.13
C GLU A 224 -13.47 10.76 14.91
N HIS A 225 -13.84 11.51 15.97
CA HIS A 225 -15.01 12.39 15.99
C HIS A 225 -15.10 13.32 14.78
N ASN A 226 -16.26 13.34 14.13
CA ASN A 226 -16.59 14.22 12.99
C ASN A 226 -15.56 14.15 11.84
N SER A 227 -14.85 13.05 11.69
CA SER A 227 -13.89 12.86 10.61
C SER A 227 -14.54 12.21 9.39
N LEU A 228 -13.95 12.42 8.21
CA LEU A 228 -14.47 11.95 6.95
C LEU A 228 -13.40 11.21 6.13
N ALA A 229 -13.76 10.03 5.62
CA ALA A 229 -13.00 9.35 4.57
C ALA A 229 -13.86 9.12 3.33
N GLU A 230 -13.43 9.66 2.21
CA GLU A 230 -13.98 9.37 0.89
C GLU A 230 -12.95 8.57 0.09
N SER A 231 -13.30 7.36 -0.35
CA SER A 231 -12.43 6.52 -1.18
C SER A 231 -13.11 6.19 -2.50
N PHE A 232 -12.34 6.33 -3.59
CA PHE A 232 -12.76 5.94 -4.92
C PHE A 232 -11.71 5.04 -5.57
N ILE A 233 -12.11 3.88 -6.08
CA ILE A 233 -11.24 2.89 -6.70
C ILE A 233 -11.59 2.76 -8.17
N PHE A 234 -10.62 3.01 -9.04
CA PHE A 234 -10.71 2.72 -10.47
C PHE A 234 -9.75 1.57 -10.81
N SER A 235 -10.29 0.45 -11.25
CA SER A 235 -9.52 -0.79 -11.40
C SER A 235 -9.83 -1.45 -12.74
N THR A 236 -8.82 -1.45 -13.64
CA THR A 236 -8.92 -2.10 -14.96
C THR A 236 -7.61 -2.81 -15.35
N GLY A 237 -6.57 -2.71 -14.54
CA GLY A 237 -5.19 -3.00 -14.95
C GLY A 237 -4.76 -4.44 -14.82
N SER A 238 -4.53 -4.89 -13.60
CA SER A 238 -3.79 -6.14 -13.32
C SER A 238 -4.63 -7.41 -13.52
N LYS A 239 -3.97 -8.55 -13.60
CA LYS A 239 -4.60 -9.88 -13.73
C LYS A 239 -5.53 -10.20 -12.58
N PHE A 240 -5.06 -9.96 -11.36
CA PHE A 240 -5.85 -10.13 -10.15
C PHE A 240 -5.66 -8.94 -9.22
N ILE A 241 -6.75 -8.41 -8.69
CA ILE A 241 -6.73 -7.36 -7.67
C ILE A 241 -7.75 -7.69 -6.58
N LYS A 242 -7.29 -7.67 -5.33
CA LYS A 242 -8.18 -7.67 -4.17
C LYS A 242 -7.93 -6.44 -3.32
N ASN A 243 -8.99 -5.71 -3.04
CA ASN A 243 -9.03 -4.59 -2.12
C ASN A 243 -9.79 -4.99 -0.87
N GLU A 244 -9.09 -5.10 0.24
CA GLU A 244 -9.70 -5.29 1.56
C GLU A 244 -9.69 -3.95 2.28
N ILE A 245 -10.86 -3.49 2.71
CA ILE A 245 -11.04 -2.17 3.30
C ILE A 245 -11.78 -2.31 4.62
N ASN A 246 -11.09 -2.00 5.71
CA ASN A 246 -11.65 -1.96 7.04
C ASN A 246 -11.84 -0.50 7.47
N CYS A 247 -13.07 -0.11 7.77
CA CYS A 247 -13.39 1.22 8.28
C CYS A 247 -13.91 1.11 9.71
N ASN A 248 -13.18 1.69 10.63
CA ASN A 248 -13.53 1.74 12.04
C ASN A 248 -14.05 3.15 12.36
N LEU A 249 -15.36 3.27 12.55
CA LEU A 249 -16.01 4.51 12.98
C LEU A 249 -15.93 4.55 14.51
N ASN A 250 -14.84 5.11 15.04
CA ASN A 250 -14.49 5.02 16.46
C ASN A 250 -15.20 6.05 17.32
N ASP A 251 -15.83 7.07 16.72
CA ASP A 251 -16.50 8.15 17.45
C ASP A 251 -17.68 8.71 16.64
N GLN A 252 -18.51 9.54 17.30
CA GLN A 252 -19.72 10.13 16.75
C GLN A 252 -19.42 11.03 15.55
N TYR A 253 -20.38 11.11 14.62
CA TYR A 253 -20.34 11.90 13.40
C TYR A 253 -19.21 11.56 12.41
N SER A 254 -18.45 10.49 12.67
CA SER A 254 -17.49 9.98 11.69
C SER A 254 -18.22 9.34 10.51
N SER A 255 -17.66 9.49 9.31
CA SER A 255 -18.30 9.01 8.07
C SER A 255 -17.28 8.42 7.10
N ALA A 256 -17.65 7.32 6.45
CA ALA A 256 -16.84 6.70 5.40
C ALA A 256 -17.70 6.45 4.15
N PHE A 257 -17.22 6.91 2.98
CA PHE A 257 -17.83 6.66 1.69
C PHE A 257 -16.83 5.91 0.81
N ILE A 258 -17.21 4.71 0.38
CA ILE A 258 -16.35 3.87 -0.45
C ILE A 258 -17.09 3.56 -1.75
N ASN A 259 -16.51 4.00 -2.86
CA ASN A 259 -17.05 3.82 -4.18
C ASN A 259 -15.97 3.23 -5.11
N GLY A 260 -16.38 2.59 -6.20
CA GLY A 260 -15.43 2.07 -7.15
C GLY A 260 -16.05 1.74 -8.49
N ILE A 261 -15.20 1.71 -9.52
CA ILE A 261 -15.50 1.20 -10.85
C ILE A 261 -14.48 0.13 -11.18
N ILE A 262 -14.97 -1.06 -11.48
CA ILE A 262 -14.19 -2.17 -11.99
C ILE A 262 -14.60 -2.39 -13.45
N ASN A 263 -13.62 -2.32 -14.36
CA ASN A 263 -13.83 -2.62 -15.77
C ASN A 263 -12.88 -3.72 -16.20
N LEU A 264 -13.38 -4.94 -16.28
CA LEU A 264 -12.58 -6.13 -16.54
C LEU A 264 -12.46 -6.40 -18.04
N LYS A 265 -11.29 -6.91 -18.43
CA LYS A 265 -11.01 -7.41 -19.77
C LYS A 265 -10.46 -8.82 -19.66
N ASN A 266 -10.84 -9.67 -20.61
CA ASN A 266 -10.38 -11.06 -20.68
C ASN A 266 -10.66 -11.84 -19.40
N ASP A 267 -9.62 -12.47 -18.85
CA ASP A 267 -9.65 -13.34 -17.67
C ASP A 267 -9.17 -12.66 -16.39
N GLN A 268 -9.37 -11.36 -16.28
CA GLN A 268 -9.08 -10.59 -15.06
C GLN A 268 -10.10 -10.88 -13.96
N HIS A 269 -9.65 -10.84 -12.72
CA HIS A 269 -10.50 -10.98 -11.54
C HIS A 269 -10.17 -9.88 -10.53
N HIS A 270 -11.12 -9.00 -10.25
CA HIS A 270 -10.96 -7.92 -9.28
C HIS A 270 -12.07 -7.97 -8.22
N GLU A 271 -11.69 -7.73 -6.97
CA GLU A 271 -12.58 -7.70 -5.80
C GLU A 271 -12.39 -6.39 -5.01
N ILE A 272 -13.49 -5.87 -4.48
CA ILE A 272 -13.50 -4.78 -3.49
C ILE A 272 -14.30 -5.25 -2.29
#